data_f6e603b2e09c6a1cee060dc3e3ca9922
#
_entry.id   f6e603b2e09c6a1cee060dc3e3ca9922
#
_cell.length_a   1.000
_cell.length_b   1.000
_cell.length_c   1.000
_cell.angle_alpha   90.00
_cell.angle_beta   90.00
_cell.angle_gamma   90.00
#
_symmetry.space_group_name_H-M   'P 1'
#
loop_
_entity.id
_entity.type
_entity.pdbx_description
1 polymer ?
#
loop_
_entity_poly.entity_id
_entity_poly.type
_entity_poly.pdbx_seq_one_letter_code
_entity_poly.pdbx_strand_id
1 'polypeptide(L)'
;MLDKKKFYINGEWVNPYKENNCDVINPCTEDPFAVISLGSKEDTNVAVSASKVAFETWKDSSKDDRINLLEKLLTIYKKRYGEMVDAISTEMGAPMDWSSDVQTASGQSHLEDFILRLKEFEFDRKFNSESNNRICYEPIGVCGLITPWNWPINQIALKVVPAFATGCTMIHKPSEIAPLSAMLFAEMIDEAGFPPGVFNLVNGDG
;
A
#
# COMPACT_ATOMS: atom_id res chain seq x y z
N MET A 1 -11.43 21.79 5.41
CA MET A 1 -10.87 20.58 6.02
C MET A 1 -11.38 19.38 5.23
N LEU A 2 -10.46 18.50 4.77
CA LEU A 2 -10.83 17.32 3.99
C LEU A 2 -11.40 16.22 4.93
N ASP A 3 -12.52 15.60 4.56
CA ASP A 3 -13.06 14.45 5.28
C ASP A 3 -12.52 13.15 4.64
N LYS A 4 -11.64 12.45 5.36
CA LYS A 4 -10.96 11.22 4.94
C LYS A 4 -11.15 10.10 5.99
N LYS A 5 -12.32 10.03 6.62
CA LYS A 5 -12.61 9.09 7.72
C LYS A 5 -12.82 7.65 7.29
N LYS A 6 -13.03 7.37 6.02
CA LYS A 6 -13.27 6.02 5.51
C LYS A 6 -11.99 5.19 5.43
N PHE A 7 -12.15 3.87 5.60
CA PHE A 7 -11.12 2.86 5.35
C PHE A 7 -11.34 2.21 3.98
N TYR A 8 -10.26 1.74 3.36
CA TYR A 8 -10.37 0.94 2.14
C TYR A 8 -10.34 -0.55 2.51
N ILE A 9 -11.48 -1.21 2.43
CA ILE A 9 -11.62 -2.62 2.82
C ILE A 9 -12.41 -3.36 1.74
N ASN A 10 -11.86 -4.49 1.29
CA ASN A 10 -12.52 -5.39 0.32
C ASN A 10 -12.93 -4.69 -0.99
N GLY A 11 -12.10 -3.78 -1.49
CA GLY A 11 -12.36 -3.05 -2.72
C GLY A 11 -13.31 -1.85 -2.58
N GLU A 12 -13.66 -1.45 -1.37
CA GLU A 12 -14.60 -0.35 -1.12
C GLU A 12 -14.11 0.59 -0.03
N TRP A 13 -14.49 1.88 -0.15
CA TRP A 13 -14.31 2.87 0.90
C TRP A 13 -15.47 2.82 1.88
N VAL A 14 -15.26 2.18 3.02
CA VAL A 14 -16.28 1.92 4.06
C VAL A 14 -16.16 2.86 5.25
N ASN A 15 -17.28 3.14 5.90
CA ASN A 15 -17.27 3.88 7.16
C ASN A 15 -16.65 3.03 8.28
N PRO A 16 -15.97 3.65 9.28
CA PRO A 16 -15.48 2.95 10.46
C PRO A 16 -16.65 2.34 11.25
N TYR A 17 -16.40 1.23 11.95
CA TYR A 17 -17.36 0.62 12.86
C TYR A 17 -17.84 1.62 13.92
N LYS A 18 -16.89 2.42 14.41
CA LYS A 18 -17.16 3.55 15.32
C LYS A 18 -16.20 4.67 14.97
N GLU A 19 -16.75 5.87 14.72
CA GLU A 19 -15.90 7.05 14.48
C GLU A 19 -15.03 7.36 15.70
N ASN A 20 -13.73 7.50 15.44
CA ASN A 20 -12.73 7.99 16.37
C ASN A 20 -11.85 9.00 15.62
N ASN A 21 -12.32 10.25 15.57
CA ASN A 21 -11.74 11.28 14.72
C ASN A 21 -10.36 11.71 15.21
N CYS A 22 -9.44 11.85 14.26
CA CYS A 22 -8.10 12.37 14.47
C CYS A 22 -7.81 13.41 13.40
N ASP A 23 -7.41 14.61 13.82
CA ASP A 23 -7.03 15.67 12.92
C ASP A 23 -5.65 15.41 12.33
N VAL A 24 -5.50 15.64 11.04
CA VAL A 24 -4.21 15.63 10.33
C VAL A 24 -3.73 17.08 10.24
N ILE A 25 -2.60 17.35 10.86
CA ILE A 25 -2.05 18.70 10.98
C ILE A 25 -1.07 18.98 9.85
N ASN A 26 -1.21 20.11 9.18
CA ASN A 26 -0.19 20.61 8.29
C ASN A 26 0.95 21.22 9.14
N PRO A 27 2.15 20.66 9.16
CA PRO A 27 3.23 21.13 10.02
C PRO A 27 3.78 22.52 9.64
N CYS A 28 3.48 23.00 8.41
CA CYS A 28 3.89 24.35 8.00
C CYS A 28 2.99 25.46 8.54
N THR A 29 1.71 25.17 8.75
CA THR A 29 0.72 26.16 9.27
C THR A 29 0.30 25.85 10.69
N GLU A 30 0.58 24.66 11.18
CA GLU A 30 0.14 24.11 12.48
C GLU A 30 -1.38 23.96 12.61
N ASP A 31 -2.10 24.08 11.48
CA ASP A 31 -3.55 23.98 11.43
C ASP A 31 -4.01 22.59 10.95
N PRO A 32 -5.17 22.10 11.44
CA PRO A 32 -5.81 20.92 10.89
C PRO A 32 -6.28 21.17 9.44
N PHE A 33 -5.88 20.32 8.50
CA PHE A 33 -6.33 20.42 7.11
C PHE A 33 -7.18 19.23 6.64
N ALA A 34 -7.07 18.09 7.34
CA ALA A 34 -7.89 16.92 7.10
C ALA A 34 -8.31 16.26 8.42
N VAL A 35 -9.32 15.40 8.36
CA VAL A 35 -9.74 14.53 9.45
C VAL A 35 -9.81 13.09 8.95
N ILE A 36 -9.21 12.17 9.71
CA ILE A 36 -9.32 10.71 9.53
C ILE A 36 -10.08 10.11 10.72
N SER A 37 -10.46 8.83 10.61
CA SER A 37 -10.86 8.04 11.77
C SER A 37 -9.76 7.06 12.13
N LEU A 38 -9.54 6.84 13.42
CA LEU A 38 -8.68 5.76 13.90
C LEU A 38 -9.51 4.48 14.01
N GLY A 39 -9.02 3.41 13.40
CA GLY A 39 -9.70 2.13 13.32
C GLY A 39 -9.72 1.38 14.65
N SER A 40 -10.79 0.63 14.82
CA SER A 40 -10.98 -0.25 15.96
C SER A 40 -10.49 -1.69 15.69
N LYS A 41 -10.56 -2.53 16.71
CA LYS A 41 -10.36 -3.97 16.55
C LYS A 41 -11.36 -4.60 15.57
N GLU A 42 -12.60 -4.10 15.55
CA GLU A 42 -13.67 -4.55 14.67
C GLU A 42 -13.31 -4.25 13.21
N ASP A 43 -12.86 -3.04 12.89
CA ASP A 43 -12.43 -2.64 11.55
C ASP A 43 -11.25 -3.51 11.08
N THR A 44 -10.26 -3.72 11.96
CA THR A 44 -9.12 -4.59 11.69
C THR A 44 -9.55 -6.02 11.41
N ASN A 45 -10.49 -6.57 12.20
CA ASN A 45 -11.00 -7.93 11.99
C ASN A 45 -11.73 -8.08 10.66
N VAL A 46 -12.49 -7.07 10.23
CA VAL A 46 -13.16 -7.07 8.91
C VAL A 46 -12.12 -7.07 7.79
N ALA A 47 -11.10 -6.22 7.88
CA ALA A 47 -10.00 -6.15 6.90
C ALA A 47 -9.21 -7.48 6.83
N VAL A 48 -8.89 -8.09 7.99
CA VAL A 48 -8.22 -9.40 8.05
C VAL A 48 -9.09 -10.50 7.44
N SER A 49 -10.40 -10.48 7.69
CA SER A 49 -11.33 -11.47 7.11
C SER A 49 -11.40 -11.33 5.58
N ALA A 50 -11.50 -10.10 5.07
CA ALA A 50 -11.46 -9.83 3.64
C ALA A 50 -10.15 -10.32 3.00
N SER A 51 -9.00 -10.02 3.63
CA SER A 51 -7.70 -10.49 3.16
C SER A 51 -7.57 -12.00 3.13
N LYS A 52 -8.10 -12.72 4.14
CA LYS A 52 -8.09 -14.19 4.18
C LYS A 52 -8.89 -14.77 3.03
N VAL A 53 -10.08 -14.23 2.75
CA VAL A 53 -10.92 -14.69 1.63
C VAL A 53 -10.21 -14.43 0.30
N ALA A 54 -9.68 -13.24 0.09
CA ALA A 54 -8.94 -12.88 -1.12
C ALA A 54 -7.67 -13.75 -1.32
N PHE A 55 -7.01 -14.14 -0.25
CA PHE A 55 -5.82 -14.97 -0.30
C PHE A 55 -6.07 -16.33 -0.96
N GLU A 56 -7.25 -16.93 -0.78
CA GLU A 56 -7.56 -18.25 -1.34
C GLU A 56 -7.44 -18.32 -2.86
N THR A 57 -7.63 -17.19 -3.55
CA THR A 57 -7.49 -17.10 -5.00
C THR A 57 -6.22 -16.36 -5.42
N TRP A 58 -5.86 -15.27 -4.69
CA TRP A 58 -4.72 -14.44 -5.03
C TRP A 58 -3.38 -15.19 -4.95
N LYS A 59 -3.20 -16.09 -4.00
CA LYS A 59 -2.00 -16.93 -3.84
C LYS A 59 -1.65 -17.72 -5.11
N ASP A 60 -2.67 -18.12 -5.88
CA ASP A 60 -2.54 -18.91 -7.11
C ASP A 60 -2.47 -18.04 -8.38
N SER A 61 -2.49 -16.70 -8.23
CA SER A 61 -2.33 -15.79 -9.36
C SER A 61 -0.99 -16.00 -10.06
N SER A 62 -0.97 -15.90 -11.38
CA SER A 62 0.26 -16.07 -12.13
C SER A 62 1.25 -14.93 -11.89
N LYS A 63 2.54 -15.17 -12.11
CA LYS A 63 3.55 -14.12 -12.09
C LYS A 63 3.22 -12.99 -13.06
N ASP A 64 2.71 -13.33 -14.25
CA ASP A 64 2.37 -12.37 -15.29
C ASP A 64 1.16 -11.50 -14.90
N ASP A 65 0.13 -12.08 -14.25
CA ASP A 65 -1.00 -11.29 -13.72
C ASP A 65 -0.54 -10.24 -12.71
N ARG A 66 0.37 -10.63 -11.79
CA ARG A 66 0.93 -9.71 -10.80
C ARG A 66 1.77 -8.61 -11.46
N ILE A 67 2.61 -8.97 -12.44
CA ILE A 67 3.38 -7.99 -13.23
C ILE A 67 2.45 -7.01 -13.92
N ASN A 68 1.42 -7.49 -14.62
CA ASN A 68 0.47 -6.64 -15.33
C ASN A 68 -0.25 -5.64 -14.41
N LEU A 69 -0.65 -6.06 -13.21
CA LEU A 69 -1.28 -5.18 -12.22
C LEU A 69 -0.29 -4.15 -11.66
N LEU A 70 0.95 -4.55 -11.38
CA LEU A 70 1.98 -3.63 -10.91
C LEU A 70 2.39 -2.61 -11.99
N GLU A 71 2.43 -2.99 -13.27
CA GLU A 71 2.68 -2.08 -14.40
C GLU A 71 1.53 -1.07 -14.58
N LYS A 72 0.28 -1.49 -14.39
CA LYS A 72 -0.87 -0.58 -14.35
C LYS A 72 -0.76 0.39 -13.17
N LEU A 73 -0.43 -0.10 -11.98
CA LEU A 73 -0.22 0.74 -10.79
C LEU A 73 0.89 1.77 -11.03
N LEU A 74 2.01 1.37 -11.62
CA LEU A 74 3.09 2.29 -11.99
C LEU A 74 2.63 3.36 -12.98
N THR A 75 1.82 2.99 -13.96
CA THR A 75 1.27 3.93 -14.94
C THR A 75 0.35 4.96 -14.26
N ILE A 76 -0.51 4.51 -13.36
CA ILE A 76 -1.41 5.37 -12.58
C ILE A 76 -0.60 6.26 -11.63
N TYR A 77 0.40 5.70 -10.95
CA TYR A 77 1.30 6.45 -10.08
C TYR A 77 1.97 7.61 -10.83
N LYS A 78 2.52 7.36 -12.02
CA LYS A 78 3.12 8.40 -12.88
C LYS A 78 2.11 9.46 -13.30
N LYS A 79 0.89 9.07 -13.64
CA LYS A 79 -0.20 10.00 -14.00
C LYS A 79 -0.62 10.89 -12.83
N ARG A 80 -0.66 10.33 -11.61
CA ARG A 80 -1.09 11.01 -10.39
C ARG A 80 0.10 11.48 -9.52
N TYR A 81 1.30 11.57 -10.12
CA TYR A 81 2.54 11.92 -9.42
C TYR A 81 2.44 13.24 -8.65
N GLY A 82 1.88 14.29 -9.27
CA GLY A 82 1.69 15.60 -8.63
C GLY A 82 0.78 15.54 -7.40
N GLU A 83 -0.27 14.72 -7.42
CA GLU A 83 -1.14 14.53 -6.25
C GLU A 83 -0.35 13.92 -5.07
N MET A 84 0.57 12.99 -5.34
CA MET A 84 1.43 12.40 -4.31
C MET A 84 2.41 13.41 -3.75
N VAL A 85 3.00 14.26 -4.60
CA VAL A 85 3.88 15.37 -4.18
C VAL A 85 3.15 16.30 -3.21
N ASP A 86 1.94 16.73 -3.59
CA ASP A 86 1.12 17.64 -2.79
C ASP A 86 0.71 17.01 -1.45
N ALA A 87 0.30 15.74 -1.47
CA ALA A 87 -0.09 15.01 -0.27
C ALA A 87 1.09 14.95 0.73
N ILE A 88 2.27 14.51 0.29
CA ILE A 88 3.46 14.38 1.13
C ILE A 88 3.91 15.75 1.65
N SER A 89 3.95 16.77 0.79
CA SER A 89 4.34 18.11 1.21
C SER A 89 3.39 18.67 2.27
N THR A 90 2.08 18.45 2.11
CA THR A 90 1.06 18.99 3.01
C THR A 90 1.03 18.27 4.36
N GLU A 91 1.09 16.92 4.38
CA GLU A 91 0.95 16.16 5.62
C GLU A 91 2.25 16.00 6.40
N MET A 92 3.41 16.01 5.71
CA MET A 92 4.72 15.78 6.33
C MET A 92 5.56 17.07 6.43
N GLY A 93 5.18 18.13 5.68
CA GLY A 93 5.93 19.39 5.64
C GLY A 93 7.22 19.33 4.81
N ALA A 94 7.37 18.35 3.94
CA ALA A 94 8.52 18.32 3.03
C ALA A 94 8.49 19.51 2.06
N PRO A 95 9.63 20.21 1.82
CA PRO A 95 9.69 21.19 0.74
C PRO A 95 9.27 20.57 -0.60
N MET A 96 8.57 21.35 -1.44
CA MET A 96 7.94 20.84 -2.68
C MET A 96 8.92 20.14 -3.61
N ASP A 97 10.11 20.69 -3.81
CA ASP A 97 11.19 20.10 -4.61
C ASP A 97 11.69 18.78 -4.00
N TRP A 98 11.88 18.73 -2.69
CA TRP A 98 12.25 17.51 -1.99
C TRP A 98 11.12 16.45 -2.04
N SER A 99 9.86 16.88 -1.87
CA SER A 99 8.70 16.00 -2.02
C SER A 99 8.62 15.40 -3.42
N SER A 100 8.88 16.20 -4.47
CA SER A 100 8.91 15.76 -5.85
C SER A 100 10.12 14.87 -6.15
N ASP A 101 11.31 15.42 -6.01
CA ASP A 101 12.52 14.82 -6.63
C ASP A 101 13.10 13.67 -5.81
N VAL A 102 12.70 13.57 -4.53
CA VAL A 102 13.22 12.55 -3.63
C VAL A 102 12.13 11.65 -3.07
N GLN A 103 11.14 12.22 -2.37
CA GLN A 103 10.16 11.38 -1.65
C GLN A 103 9.23 10.65 -2.60
N THR A 104 8.53 11.37 -3.48
CA THR A 104 7.62 10.76 -4.46
C THR A 104 8.39 9.92 -5.48
N ALA A 105 9.57 10.37 -5.91
CA ALA A 105 10.44 9.61 -6.80
C ALA A 105 10.85 8.25 -6.22
N SER A 106 11.04 8.14 -4.91
CA SER A 106 11.37 6.86 -4.27
C SER A 106 10.27 5.82 -4.45
N GLY A 107 8.99 6.21 -4.33
CA GLY A 107 7.85 5.32 -4.55
C GLY A 107 7.82 4.79 -5.99
N GLN A 108 8.05 5.66 -6.97
CA GLN A 108 8.16 5.26 -8.37
C GLN A 108 9.32 4.29 -8.60
N SER A 109 10.50 4.62 -8.07
CA SER A 109 11.70 3.79 -8.23
C SER A 109 11.51 2.40 -7.64
N HIS A 110 10.86 2.29 -6.49
CA HIS A 110 10.56 0.98 -5.89
C HIS A 110 9.57 0.18 -6.73
N LEU A 111 8.51 0.80 -7.27
CA LEU A 111 7.61 0.12 -8.20
C LEU A 111 8.36 -0.42 -9.42
N GLU A 112 9.20 0.40 -10.04
CA GLU A 112 10.01 0.02 -11.22
C GLU A 112 10.98 -1.12 -10.90
N ASP A 113 11.72 -1.04 -9.78
CA ASP A 113 12.69 -2.08 -9.40
C ASP A 113 12.00 -3.40 -9.04
N PHE A 114 10.92 -3.39 -8.25
CA PHE A 114 10.20 -4.61 -7.91
C PHE A 114 9.55 -5.28 -9.13
N ILE A 115 9.03 -4.52 -10.10
CA ILE A 115 8.53 -5.08 -11.37
C ILE A 115 9.67 -5.77 -12.12
N LEU A 116 10.84 -5.11 -12.22
CA LEU A 116 12.02 -5.68 -12.87
C LEU A 116 12.47 -6.99 -12.18
N ARG A 117 12.60 -6.96 -10.85
CA ARG A 117 12.98 -8.13 -10.06
C ARG A 117 11.97 -9.26 -10.17
N LEU A 118 10.67 -8.94 -10.17
CA LEU A 118 9.62 -9.96 -10.33
C LEU A 118 9.72 -10.67 -11.69
N LYS A 119 10.02 -9.94 -12.77
CA LYS A 119 10.21 -10.54 -14.11
C LYS A 119 11.32 -11.59 -14.11
N GLU A 120 12.40 -11.33 -13.38
CA GLU A 120 13.56 -12.21 -13.29
C GLU A 120 13.42 -13.33 -12.24
N PHE A 121 12.51 -13.17 -11.26
CA PHE A 121 12.42 -14.06 -10.11
C PHE A 121 11.81 -15.41 -10.48
N GLU A 122 12.50 -16.50 -10.08
CA GLU A 122 12.03 -17.87 -10.24
C GLU A 122 11.46 -18.40 -8.91
N PHE A 123 10.11 -18.48 -8.84
CA PHE A 123 9.41 -19.02 -7.67
C PHE A 123 9.63 -20.52 -7.47
N ASP A 124 9.94 -21.24 -8.54
CA ASP A 124 10.20 -22.66 -8.52
C ASP A 124 11.45 -22.95 -9.36
N ARG A 125 12.54 -23.36 -8.70
CA ARG A 125 13.83 -23.63 -9.36
C ARG A 125 14.50 -24.90 -8.83
N LYS A 126 15.35 -25.52 -9.61
CA LYS A 126 16.19 -26.61 -9.13
C LYS A 126 17.13 -26.12 -8.03
N PHE A 127 17.37 -26.94 -7.02
CA PHE A 127 18.35 -26.64 -5.99
C PHE A 127 19.77 -26.48 -6.57
N ASN A 128 20.18 -27.45 -7.43
CA ASN A 128 21.38 -27.39 -8.26
C ASN A 128 21.19 -28.27 -9.51
N SER A 129 22.18 -28.28 -10.40
CA SER A 129 22.14 -29.06 -11.65
C SER A 129 22.13 -30.60 -11.46
N GLU A 130 22.62 -31.10 -10.33
CA GLU A 130 22.79 -32.52 -10.06
C GLU A 130 21.65 -33.10 -9.19
N SER A 131 20.83 -32.24 -8.60
CA SER A 131 19.77 -32.64 -7.66
C SER A 131 18.41 -32.69 -8.32
N ASN A 132 17.58 -33.66 -7.92
CA ASN A 132 16.16 -33.67 -8.20
C ASN A 132 15.35 -32.79 -7.22
N ASN A 133 16.00 -32.18 -6.20
CA ASN A 133 15.35 -31.30 -5.27
C ASN A 133 15.04 -29.95 -5.92
N ARG A 134 13.92 -29.36 -5.51
CA ARG A 134 13.48 -28.03 -5.94
C ARG A 134 13.36 -27.09 -4.75
N ILE A 135 13.55 -25.81 -5.01
CA ILE A 135 13.23 -24.72 -4.07
C ILE A 135 11.98 -24.07 -4.60
N CYS A 136 10.90 -24.14 -3.82
CA CYS A 136 9.63 -23.50 -4.13
C CYS A 136 9.40 -22.37 -3.14
N TYR A 137 9.13 -21.16 -3.66
CA TYR A 137 8.76 -19.99 -2.87
C TYR A 137 7.25 -19.81 -2.96
N GLU A 138 6.58 -19.76 -1.80
CA GLU A 138 5.14 -19.64 -1.69
C GLU A 138 4.78 -18.36 -0.92
N PRO A 139 3.59 -17.74 -1.19
CA PRO A 139 3.13 -16.61 -0.41
C PRO A 139 2.93 -16.99 1.06
N ILE A 140 3.39 -16.15 1.98
CA ILE A 140 3.29 -16.41 3.42
C ILE A 140 1.85 -16.30 3.96
N GLY A 141 0.95 -15.62 3.25
CA GLY A 141 -0.44 -15.42 3.67
C GLY A 141 -0.84 -13.95 3.77
N VAL A 142 -1.58 -13.63 4.81
CA VAL A 142 -2.03 -12.27 5.11
C VAL A 142 -0.97 -11.51 5.89
N CYS A 143 -0.53 -10.37 5.38
CA CYS A 143 0.51 -9.53 5.98
C CYS A 143 -0.08 -8.29 6.65
N GLY A 144 0.32 -8.00 7.89
CA GLY A 144 0.10 -6.70 8.53
C GLY A 144 1.27 -5.78 8.24
N LEU A 145 1.02 -4.66 7.56
CA LEU A 145 2.04 -3.69 7.17
C LEU A 145 1.86 -2.40 7.96
N ILE A 146 2.83 -2.05 8.80
CA ILE A 146 2.82 -0.81 9.59
C ILE A 146 3.93 0.08 9.07
N THR A 147 3.60 1.35 8.74
CA THR A 147 4.56 2.30 8.17
C THR A 147 4.63 3.60 8.98
N PRO A 148 5.84 4.16 9.16
CA PRO A 148 6.04 5.43 9.83
C PRO A 148 5.73 6.62 8.91
N TRP A 149 5.74 7.82 9.48
CA TRP A 149 5.40 9.08 8.83
C TRP A 149 6.58 9.77 8.12
N ASN A 150 7.82 9.46 8.48
CA ASN A 150 8.99 10.26 8.12
C ASN A 150 9.43 10.14 6.65
N TRP A 151 8.98 9.11 5.95
CA TRP A 151 9.18 8.90 4.51
C TRP A 151 8.02 8.07 3.95
N PRO A 152 6.81 8.64 3.87
CA PRO A 152 5.57 7.86 3.74
C PRO A 152 5.59 6.88 2.57
N ILE A 153 5.63 7.39 1.34
CA ILE A 153 5.50 6.53 0.15
C ILE A 153 6.68 5.55 -0.04
N ASN A 154 7.89 5.91 0.38
CA ASN A 154 9.03 5.00 0.39
C ASN A 154 8.74 3.77 1.26
N GLN A 155 8.29 4.01 2.50
CA GLN A 155 7.99 2.94 3.44
C GLN A 155 6.81 2.08 3.01
N ILE A 156 5.81 2.68 2.36
CA ILE A 156 4.64 2.00 1.82
C ILE A 156 5.06 1.10 0.65
N ALA A 157 5.74 1.65 -0.35
CA ALA A 157 6.14 0.92 -1.54
C ALA A 157 7.06 -0.27 -1.22
N LEU A 158 8.02 -0.09 -0.29
CA LEU A 158 8.92 -1.16 0.17
C LEU A 158 8.23 -2.34 0.87
N LYS A 159 6.96 -2.21 1.26
CA LYS A 159 6.20 -3.28 1.92
C LYS A 159 5.06 -3.79 1.04
N VAL A 160 4.28 -2.87 0.47
CA VAL A 160 3.09 -3.20 -0.33
C VAL A 160 3.47 -3.87 -1.65
N VAL A 161 4.44 -3.32 -2.38
CA VAL A 161 4.82 -3.83 -3.70
C VAL A 161 5.40 -5.24 -3.66
N PRO A 162 6.38 -5.57 -2.77
CA PRO A 162 6.86 -6.94 -2.66
C PRO A 162 5.79 -7.92 -2.13
N ALA A 163 4.85 -7.48 -1.28
CA ALA A 163 3.74 -8.33 -0.86
C ALA A 163 2.82 -8.69 -2.05
N PHE A 164 2.49 -7.73 -2.92
CA PHE A 164 1.80 -8.02 -4.19
C PHE A 164 2.61 -8.98 -5.08
N ALA A 165 3.89 -8.68 -5.27
CA ALA A 165 4.78 -9.45 -6.14
C ALA A 165 4.87 -10.92 -5.71
N THR A 166 4.82 -11.20 -4.42
CA THR A 166 4.92 -12.55 -3.85
C THR A 166 3.58 -13.25 -3.67
N GLY A 167 2.44 -12.62 -4.02
CA GLY A 167 1.12 -13.24 -3.92
C GLY A 167 0.52 -13.20 -2.51
N CYS A 168 1.03 -12.35 -1.63
CA CYS A 168 0.43 -12.10 -0.31
C CYS A 168 -0.75 -11.16 -0.42
N THR A 169 -1.70 -11.27 0.52
CA THR A 169 -2.72 -10.25 0.78
C THR A 169 -2.34 -9.45 2.01
N MET A 170 -2.91 -8.26 2.19
CA MET A 170 -2.40 -7.38 3.24
C MET A 170 -3.40 -6.41 3.82
N ILE A 171 -3.12 -5.98 5.05
CA ILE A 171 -3.72 -4.84 5.71
C ILE A 171 -2.61 -3.84 5.98
N HIS A 172 -2.74 -2.63 5.45
CA HIS A 172 -1.82 -1.53 5.68
C HIS A 172 -2.37 -0.58 6.75
N LYS A 173 -1.55 -0.33 7.79
CA LYS A 173 -1.77 0.71 8.80
C LYS A 173 -0.71 1.78 8.62
N PRO A 174 -1.00 2.90 7.96
CA PRO A 174 -0.09 4.05 7.92
C PRO A 174 -0.02 4.75 9.29
N SER A 175 0.97 5.62 9.47
CA SER A 175 0.96 6.53 10.60
C SER A 175 -0.20 7.51 10.49
N GLU A 176 -0.81 7.82 11.62
CA GLU A 176 -1.85 8.83 11.76
C GLU A 176 -1.36 10.25 11.47
N ILE A 177 -0.05 10.46 11.53
CA ILE A 177 0.60 11.76 11.25
C ILE A 177 0.61 12.06 9.75
N ALA A 178 0.86 11.04 8.90
CA ALA A 178 0.95 11.18 7.45
C ALA A 178 0.13 10.08 6.75
N PRO A 179 -1.22 10.10 6.84
CA PRO A 179 -2.07 9.05 6.31
C PRO A 179 -2.51 9.28 4.86
N LEU A 180 -2.47 10.54 4.35
CA LEU A 180 -3.13 10.89 3.09
C LEU A 180 -2.39 10.34 1.88
N SER A 181 -1.06 10.32 1.87
CA SER A 181 -0.28 9.66 0.84
C SER A 181 -0.56 8.16 0.75
N ALA A 182 -0.80 7.51 1.91
CA ALA A 182 -1.20 6.10 1.95
C ALA A 182 -2.63 5.89 1.40
N MET A 183 -3.56 6.78 1.74
CA MET A 183 -4.92 6.73 1.22
C MET A 183 -4.95 7.00 -0.29
N LEU A 184 -4.15 7.95 -0.78
CA LEU A 184 -3.97 8.21 -2.20
C LEU A 184 -3.38 6.99 -2.93
N PHE A 185 -2.42 6.31 -2.32
CA PHE A 185 -1.86 5.07 -2.90
C PHE A 185 -2.90 3.94 -2.93
N ALA A 186 -3.79 3.85 -1.93
CA ALA A 186 -4.92 2.92 -1.94
C ALA A 186 -5.91 3.23 -3.09
N GLU A 187 -6.18 4.50 -3.37
CA GLU A 187 -6.98 4.92 -4.55
C GLU A 187 -6.31 4.47 -5.87
N MET A 188 -4.98 4.60 -5.97
CA MET A 188 -4.24 4.15 -7.15
C MET A 188 -4.26 2.62 -7.31
N ILE A 189 -4.21 1.87 -6.22
CA ILE A 189 -4.34 0.40 -6.20
C ILE A 189 -5.72 -0.03 -6.70
N ASP A 190 -6.77 0.66 -6.25
CA ASP A 190 -8.15 0.45 -6.70
C ASP A 190 -8.29 0.72 -8.21
N GLU A 191 -7.81 1.88 -8.68
CA GLU A 191 -7.78 2.25 -10.11
C GLU A 191 -7.00 1.25 -10.98
N ALA A 192 -5.94 0.63 -10.43
CA ALA A 192 -5.15 -0.40 -11.13
C ALA A 192 -5.91 -1.73 -11.29
N GLY A 193 -6.98 -1.93 -10.52
CA GLY A 193 -7.85 -3.09 -10.62
C GLY A 193 -7.34 -4.32 -9.87
N PHE A 194 -6.65 -4.13 -8.76
CA PHE A 194 -6.34 -5.25 -7.87
C PHE A 194 -7.62 -5.86 -7.32
N PRO A 195 -7.70 -7.20 -7.17
CA PRO A 195 -8.90 -7.85 -6.69
C PRO A 195 -9.30 -7.38 -5.27
N PRO A 196 -10.61 -7.26 -4.98
CA PRO A 196 -11.09 -6.91 -3.65
C PRO A 196 -10.46 -7.77 -2.55
N GLY A 197 -10.07 -7.13 -1.44
CA GLY A 197 -9.48 -7.79 -0.28
C GLY A 197 -7.98 -8.11 -0.38
N VAL A 198 -7.37 -8.04 -1.58
CA VAL A 198 -5.92 -8.24 -1.73
C VAL A 198 -5.13 -7.15 -1.00
N PHE A 199 -5.59 -5.91 -1.07
CA PHE A 199 -5.10 -4.79 -0.29
C PHE A 199 -6.23 -4.18 0.53
N ASN A 200 -5.94 -3.86 1.79
CA ASN A 200 -6.83 -3.12 2.67
C ASN A 200 -6.05 -2.06 3.42
N LEU A 201 -6.70 -0.93 3.74
CA LEU A 201 -6.11 0.15 4.53
C LEU A 201 -7.02 0.50 5.69
N VAL A 202 -6.46 0.47 6.90
CA VAL A 202 -7.11 0.91 8.14
C VAL A 202 -6.18 1.89 8.83
N ASN A 203 -6.61 3.14 8.99
CA ASN A 203 -5.86 4.13 9.75
C ASN A 203 -5.91 3.79 11.24
N GLY A 204 -4.86 4.12 11.98
CA GLY A 204 -4.77 3.84 13.42
C GLY A 204 -3.54 4.51 14.03
N ASP A 205 -3.55 4.69 15.34
CA ASP A 205 -2.42 5.11 16.14
C ASP A 205 -1.47 3.95 16.50
N GLY A 206 -0.53 4.22 17.42
CA GLY A 206 0.45 3.23 17.89
C GLY A 206 -0.11 2.24 18.93
#